data_34d1ed03f3e61cee37fa8fcb1def4769
#
_entry.id   34d1ed03f3e61cee37fa8fcb1def4769
#
_cell.length_a   1.000
_cell.length_b   1.000
_cell.length_c   1.000
_cell.angle_alpha   90.00
_cell.angle_beta   90.00
_cell.angle_gamma   90.00
#
_symmetry.space_group_name_H-M   'P 1'
#
loop_
_entity.id
_entity.type
_entity.pdbx_description
1 polymer ?
#
loop_
_entity_poly.entity_id
_entity_poly.type
_entity_poly.pdbx_seq_one_letter_code
_entity_poly.pdbx_strand_id
1 'polypeptide(L)'
;MSGLSHLDELEAEAMYIIREVAAECEKPVMLYSIGKDSSVMLHLAMKAFYPEKPPFPFLHVNTTWKFKEMIEFRDKTVKDLGIEMLEYINQDGVKQGINPFDSGSAYTDIMKTQALKQALKKYGFTAAFGGGRRDEEKSRAKERIFSFRNAEQAWDPKNQRPEMWKLYNTEINKGESIRVFPISNWTETDIWQYIKRENIPIVPLYFAKERPVVYRDGNIIMVDDDRMRLNPGEKPQMKKVRFRTLGCYPLTGGIESDAETLDEIIDETLSSVESERTTRVIDSDGGAASMEKRKREGYF
;
A
#
# COMPACT_ATOMS: atom_id res chain seq x y z
N MET A 1 21.02 31.46 3.79
CA MET A 1 20.76 30.16 3.14
C MET A 1 19.42 29.66 3.68
N SER A 2 18.38 29.61 2.86
CA SER A 2 17.11 28.96 3.27
C SER A 2 17.43 27.47 3.42
N GLY A 3 17.19 26.90 4.60
CA GLY A 3 17.26 25.46 4.81
C GLY A 3 16.28 24.72 3.89
N LEU A 4 16.45 23.42 3.74
CA LEU A 4 15.48 22.58 3.05
C LEU A 4 14.11 22.68 3.77
N SER A 5 13.02 22.62 3.02
CA SER A 5 11.70 22.49 3.62
C SER A 5 11.54 21.08 4.21
N HIS A 6 10.58 20.90 5.12
CA HIS A 6 10.27 19.58 5.68
C HIS A 6 10.04 18.51 4.60
N LEU A 7 9.26 18.83 3.57
CA LEU A 7 9.01 17.90 2.46
C LEU A 7 10.27 17.62 1.62
N ASP A 8 11.20 18.59 1.49
CA ASP A 8 12.46 18.36 0.79
C ASP A 8 13.38 17.42 1.57
N GLU A 9 13.40 17.53 2.90
CA GLU A 9 14.14 16.62 3.77
C GLU A 9 13.60 15.18 3.68
N LEU A 10 12.27 15.02 3.73
CA LEU A 10 11.60 13.72 3.57
C LEU A 10 11.85 13.11 2.19
N GLU A 11 11.77 13.92 1.14
CA GLU A 11 12.06 13.50 -0.24
C GLU A 11 13.51 13.04 -0.38
N ALA A 12 14.46 13.83 0.11
CA ALA A 12 15.89 13.51 0.03
C ALA A 12 16.21 12.20 0.76
N GLU A 13 15.63 11.99 1.96
CA GLU A 13 15.78 10.75 2.72
C GLU A 13 15.21 9.55 1.96
N ALA A 14 14.00 9.66 1.43
CA ALA A 14 13.34 8.58 0.70
C ALA A 14 14.12 8.21 -0.58
N MET A 15 14.58 9.20 -1.34
CA MET A 15 15.39 8.97 -2.54
C MET A 15 16.75 8.35 -2.21
N TYR A 16 17.39 8.77 -1.11
CA TYR A 16 18.61 8.14 -0.63
C TYR A 16 18.40 6.65 -0.32
N ILE A 17 17.36 6.31 0.45
CA ILE A 17 17.01 4.92 0.78
C ILE A 17 16.77 4.09 -0.49
N ILE A 18 16.02 4.65 -1.47
CA ILE A 18 15.73 3.95 -2.73
C ILE A 18 17.01 3.66 -3.51
N ARG A 19 17.94 4.63 -3.60
CA ARG A 19 19.23 4.46 -4.27
C ARG A 19 20.12 3.47 -3.55
N GLU A 20 20.17 3.51 -2.22
CA GLU A 20 20.94 2.59 -1.39
C GLU A 20 20.53 1.12 -1.63
N VAL A 21 19.23 0.85 -1.65
CA VAL A 21 18.72 -0.50 -1.94
C VAL A 21 19.04 -0.94 -3.37
N ALA A 22 18.93 -0.02 -4.33
CA ALA A 22 19.25 -0.34 -5.72
C ALA A 22 20.75 -0.65 -5.95
N ALA A 23 21.63 -0.02 -5.14
CA ALA A 23 23.07 -0.22 -5.22
C ALA A 23 23.53 -1.49 -4.48
N GLU A 24 22.94 -1.78 -3.31
CA GLU A 24 23.45 -2.78 -2.37
C GLU A 24 22.68 -4.10 -2.40
N CYS A 25 21.42 -4.11 -2.85
CA CYS A 25 20.61 -5.32 -2.85
C CYS A 25 20.65 -5.99 -4.23
N GLU A 26 20.90 -7.30 -4.26
CA GLU A 26 21.07 -8.07 -5.48
C GLU A 26 19.85 -8.03 -6.41
N LYS A 27 18.64 -8.13 -5.86
CA LYS A 27 17.41 -8.20 -6.64
C LYS A 27 16.25 -7.48 -5.98
N PRO A 28 16.22 -6.14 -6.05
CA PRO A 28 15.13 -5.35 -5.49
C PRO A 28 13.87 -5.36 -6.37
N VAL A 29 12.72 -5.09 -5.75
CA VAL A 29 11.42 -4.91 -6.42
C VAL A 29 10.61 -3.85 -5.67
N MET A 30 9.87 -3.01 -6.36
CA MET A 30 8.95 -2.07 -5.72
C MET A 30 7.50 -2.55 -5.80
N LEU A 31 6.86 -2.70 -4.63
CA LEU A 31 5.45 -3.07 -4.60
C LEU A 31 4.58 -1.88 -5.00
N TYR A 32 3.69 -2.12 -5.95
CA TYR A 32 2.74 -1.11 -6.42
C TYR A 32 1.31 -1.56 -6.13
N SER A 33 0.74 -1.06 -5.04
CA SER A 33 -0.61 -1.39 -4.58
C SER A 33 -1.69 -0.48 -5.19
N ILE A 34 -1.30 0.50 -6.00
CA ILE A 34 -2.15 1.52 -6.64
C ILE A 34 -2.70 2.56 -5.65
N GLY A 35 -2.42 2.44 -4.35
CA GLY A 35 -2.79 3.43 -3.34
C GLY A 35 -1.91 4.68 -3.39
N LYS A 36 -2.33 5.77 -2.71
CA LYS A 36 -1.61 7.05 -2.65
C LYS A 36 -0.14 6.89 -2.24
N ASP A 37 0.13 6.09 -1.22
CA ASP A 37 1.49 5.86 -0.71
C ASP A 37 2.37 5.17 -1.76
N SER A 38 1.85 4.17 -2.48
CA SER A 38 2.58 3.51 -3.56
C SER A 38 2.74 4.40 -4.81
N SER A 39 1.83 5.34 -5.05
CA SER A 39 1.98 6.35 -6.12
C SER A 39 3.08 7.35 -5.79
N VAL A 40 3.19 7.78 -4.52
CA VAL A 40 4.32 8.59 -4.03
C VAL A 40 5.63 7.82 -4.16
N MET A 41 5.65 6.54 -3.77
CA MET A 41 6.83 5.68 -3.90
C MET A 41 7.28 5.53 -5.36
N LEU A 42 6.35 5.34 -6.28
CA LEU A 42 6.63 5.28 -7.73
C LEU A 42 7.24 6.61 -8.22
N HIS A 43 6.64 7.73 -7.85
CA HIS A 43 7.17 9.06 -8.20
C HIS A 43 8.58 9.27 -7.67
N LEU A 44 8.83 8.97 -6.39
CA LEU A 44 10.15 9.06 -5.76
C LEU A 44 11.19 8.17 -6.48
N ALA A 45 10.80 6.95 -6.87
CA ALA A 45 11.69 6.06 -7.62
C ALA A 45 12.04 6.64 -9.00
N MET A 46 11.04 7.14 -9.74
CA MET A 46 11.27 7.78 -11.03
C MET A 46 12.20 9.01 -10.88
N LYS A 47 11.97 9.83 -9.84
CA LYS A 47 12.79 11.02 -9.55
C LYS A 47 14.21 10.64 -9.12
N ALA A 48 14.37 9.56 -8.34
CA ALA A 48 15.66 9.10 -7.85
C ALA A 48 16.64 8.70 -8.96
N PHE A 49 16.13 8.21 -10.08
CA PHE A 49 16.95 7.73 -11.20
C PHE A 49 16.84 8.58 -12.47
N TYR A 50 16.08 9.71 -12.41
CA TYR A 50 15.97 10.59 -13.56
C TYR A 50 17.35 11.01 -14.11
N PRO A 51 17.56 11.02 -15.45
CA PRO A 51 16.58 10.78 -16.54
C PRO A 51 16.29 9.31 -16.88
N GLU A 52 17.03 8.37 -16.27
CA GLU A 52 16.83 6.95 -16.49
C GLU A 52 15.64 6.41 -15.68
N LYS A 53 15.24 5.17 -15.97
CA LYS A 53 14.21 4.47 -15.20
C LYS A 53 14.83 3.78 -13.98
N PRO A 54 14.02 3.50 -12.94
CA PRO A 54 14.49 2.67 -11.82
C PRO A 54 15.06 1.33 -12.31
N PRO A 55 16.24 0.89 -11.82
CA PRO A 55 16.88 -0.34 -12.26
C PRO A 55 16.28 -1.61 -11.64
N PHE A 56 15.01 -1.57 -11.32
CA PHE A 56 14.25 -2.68 -10.73
C PHE A 56 12.79 -2.65 -11.21
N PRO A 57 12.14 -3.83 -11.28
CA PRO A 57 10.74 -3.91 -11.67
C PRO A 57 9.80 -3.47 -10.57
N PHE A 58 8.55 -3.21 -10.96
CA PHE A 58 7.43 -3.03 -10.05
C PHE A 58 6.61 -4.32 -9.97
N LEU A 59 6.02 -4.60 -8.80
CA LEU A 59 5.20 -5.79 -8.57
C LEU A 59 3.82 -5.39 -8.04
N HIS A 60 2.78 -5.77 -8.79
CA HIS A 60 1.40 -5.71 -8.34
C HIS A 60 0.90 -7.10 -7.95
N VAL A 61 0.52 -7.27 -6.68
CA VAL A 61 -0.20 -8.48 -6.23
C VAL A 61 -1.68 -8.26 -6.48
N ASN A 62 -2.19 -8.90 -7.53
CA ASN A 62 -3.59 -8.82 -7.88
C ASN A 62 -4.39 -9.87 -7.12
N THR A 63 -5.23 -9.41 -6.22
CA THR A 63 -6.11 -10.26 -5.40
C THR A 63 -7.40 -10.64 -6.11
N THR A 64 -7.55 -10.33 -7.40
CA THR A 64 -8.74 -10.47 -8.25
C THR A 64 -9.94 -9.60 -7.85
N TRP A 65 -9.95 -9.06 -6.65
CA TRP A 65 -11.01 -8.20 -6.11
C TRP A 65 -10.48 -6.78 -5.88
N LYS A 66 -10.17 -6.08 -6.96
CA LYS A 66 -9.82 -4.66 -6.97
C LYS A 66 -10.95 -3.85 -7.60
N PHE A 67 -11.07 -2.58 -7.23
CA PHE A 67 -11.97 -1.67 -7.93
C PHE A 67 -11.53 -1.51 -9.38
N LYS A 68 -12.50 -1.37 -10.29
CA LYS A 68 -12.24 -1.17 -11.73
C LYS A 68 -11.34 0.04 -11.97
N GLU A 69 -11.67 1.18 -11.34
CA GLU A 69 -10.89 2.41 -11.47
C GLU A 69 -9.42 2.23 -11.03
N MET A 70 -9.13 1.32 -10.09
CA MET A 70 -7.73 1.04 -9.69
C MET A 70 -6.97 0.33 -10.81
N ILE A 71 -7.58 -0.68 -11.44
CA ILE A 71 -6.92 -1.44 -12.51
C ILE A 71 -6.70 -0.57 -13.74
N GLU A 72 -7.70 0.20 -14.14
CA GLU A 72 -7.60 1.15 -15.25
C GLU A 72 -6.49 2.18 -15.01
N PHE A 73 -6.44 2.74 -13.80
CA PHE A 73 -5.40 3.69 -13.41
C PHE A 73 -4.01 3.07 -13.44
N ARG A 74 -3.85 1.83 -12.92
CA ARG A 74 -2.59 1.10 -12.96
C ARG A 74 -2.10 0.92 -14.39
N ASP A 75 -2.96 0.40 -15.25
CA ASP A 75 -2.61 0.07 -16.63
C ASP A 75 -2.23 1.32 -17.43
N LYS A 76 -2.96 2.41 -17.19
CA LYS A 76 -2.61 3.72 -17.75
C LYS A 76 -1.26 4.21 -17.26
N THR A 77 -1.01 4.17 -15.94
CA THR A 77 0.25 4.62 -15.31
C THR A 77 1.45 3.83 -15.85
N VAL A 78 1.32 2.51 -15.93
CA VAL A 78 2.38 1.63 -16.47
C VAL A 78 2.71 1.98 -17.91
N LYS A 79 1.69 2.21 -18.74
CA LYS A 79 1.84 2.58 -20.12
C LYS A 79 2.49 3.96 -20.28
N ASP A 80 2.00 4.96 -19.55
CA ASP A 80 2.46 6.35 -19.66
C ASP A 80 3.92 6.50 -19.22
N LEU A 81 4.33 5.80 -18.17
CA LEU A 81 5.69 5.82 -17.65
C LEU A 81 6.63 4.81 -18.35
N GLY A 82 6.06 3.84 -19.06
CA GLY A 82 6.80 2.77 -19.73
C GLY A 82 7.68 1.96 -18.78
N ILE A 83 7.17 1.68 -17.56
CA ILE A 83 7.85 0.90 -16.53
C ILE A 83 7.57 -0.59 -16.67
N GLU A 84 8.49 -1.44 -16.17
CA GLU A 84 8.26 -2.88 -16.08
C GLU A 84 7.37 -3.19 -14.86
N MET A 85 6.17 -3.72 -15.13
CA MET A 85 5.21 -4.11 -14.09
C MET A 85 4.95 -5.61 -14.15
N LEU A 86 5.33 -6.30 -13.09
CA LEU A 86 4.98 -7.70 -12.87
C LEU A 86 3.63 -7.77 -12.15
N GLU A 87 2.73 -8.57 -12.68
CA GLU A 87 1.47 -8.89 -11.99
C GLU A 87 1.54 -10.32 -11.46
N TYR A 88 1.12 -10.51 -10.22
CA TYR A 88 1.06 -11.82 -9.61
C TYR A 88 -0.33 -12.09 -9.02
N ILE A 89 -0.90 -13.23 -9.39
CA ILE A 89 -2.17 -13.76 -8.87
C ILE A 89 -1.88 -15.13 -8.25
N ASN A 90 -2.37 -15.39 -7.04
CA ASN A 90 -2.32 -16.74 -6.46
C ASN A 90 -3.32 -17.65 -7.17
N GLN A 91 -2.83 -18.41 -8.16
CA GLN A 91 -3.66 -19.28 -8.98
C GLN A 91 -4.33 -20.40 -8.19
N ASP A 92 -3.70 -20.88 -7.12
CA ASP A 92 -4.29 -21.91 -6.28
C ASP A 92 -5.46 -21.38 -5.47
N GLY A 93 -5.35 -20.13 -4.97
CA GLY A 93 -6.49 -19.47 -4.34
C GLY A 93 -7.67 -19.24 -5.30
N VAL A 94 -7.37 -18.88 -6.56
CA VAL A 94 -8.40 -18.74 -7.60
C VAL A 94 -9.09 -20.08 -7.88
N LYS A 95 -8.34 -21.17 -8.05
CA LYS A 95 -8.90 -22.53 -8.27
C LYS A 95 -9.77 -23.00 -7.10
N GLN A 96 -9.41 -22.60 -5.87
CA GLN A 96 -10.20 -22.92 -4.67
C GLN A 96 -11.43 -22.01 -4.49
N GLY A 97 -11.66 -21.04 -5.38
CA GLY A 97 -12.78 -20.12 -5.29
C GLY A 97 -12.70 -19.14 -4.13
N ILE A 98 -11.48 -18.86 -3.64
CA ILE A 98 -11.25 -17.94 -2.52
C ILE A 98 -11.72 -16.52 -2.89
N ASN A 99 -12.67 -15.99 -2.12
CA ASN A 99 -13.29 -14.69 -2.36
C ASN A 99 -13.62 -13.96 -1.04
N PRO A 100 -13.85 -12.65 -1.06
CA PRO A 100 -14.04 -11.86 0.16
C PRO A 100 -15.37 -12.13 0.90
N PHE A 101 -16.36 -12.77 0.27
CA PHE A 101 -17.66 -13.03 0.91
C PHE A 101 -17.68 -14.35 1.69
N ASP A 102 -17.07 -15.39 1.13
CA ASP A 102 -17.16 -16.74 1.69
C ASP A 102 -15.94 -17.15 2.53
N SER A 103 -14.80 -16.46 2.31
CA SER A 103 -13.53 -16.91 2.87
C SER A 103 -13.05 -16.09 4.09
N GLY A 104 -13.77 -15.04 4.46
CA GLY A 104 -13.42 -14.20 5.62
C GLY A 104 -11.96 -13.75 5.62
N SER A 105 -11.27 -13.89 6.75
CA SER A 105 -9.85 -13.51 6.89
C SER A 105 -8.91 -14.35 6.02
N ALA A 106 -9.28 -15.57 5.66
CA ALA A 106 -8.49 -16.45 4.79
C ALA A 106 -8.31 -15.84 3.39
N TYR A 107 -9.28 -15.06 2.90
CA TYR A 107 -9.12 -14.35 1.62
C TYR A 107 -7.88 -13.45 1.61
N THR A 108 -7.71 -12.62 2.63
CA THR A 108 -6.55 -11.72 2.71
C THR A 108 -5.26 -12.48 2.89
N ASP A 109 -5.25 -13.53 3.70
CA ASP A 109 -4.06 -14.35 3.86
C ASP A 109 -3.67 -15.02 2.54
N ILE A 110 -4.57 -15.75 1.90
CA ILE A 110 -4.26 -16.52 0.70
C ILE A 110 -3.98 -15.62 -0.51
N MET A 111 -4.88 -14.67 -0.79
CA MET A 111 -4.83 -13.88 -2.03
C MET A 111 -3.88 -12.68 -1.95
N LYS A 112 -3.42 -12.29 -0.75
CA LYS A 112 -2.50 -11.18 -0.57
C LYS A 112 -1.18 -11.61 0.07
N THR A 113 -1.21 -12.17 1.30
CA THR A 113 0.03 -12.52 2.03
C THR A 113 0.77 -13.67 1.37
N GLN A 114 0.09 -14.79 1.12
CA GLN A 114 0.70 -15.95 0.46
C GLN A 114 1.07 -15.63 -0.99
N ALA A 115 0.22 -14.91 -1.71
CA ALA A 115 0.52 -14.46 -3.07
C ALA A 115 1.80 -13.61 -3.14
N LEU A 116 1.99 -12.68 -2.20
CA LEU A 116 3.23 -11.90 -2.11
C LEU A 116 4.44 -12.79 -1.84
N LYS A 117 4.36 -13.70 -0.86
CA LYS A 117 5.45 -14.64 -0.55
C LYS A 117 5.82 -15.51 -1.75
N GLN A 118 4.81 -16.01 -2.45
CA GLN A 118 4.98 -16.80 -3.68
C GLN A 118 5.65 -15.98 -4.78
N ALA A 119 5.22 -14.74 -5.01
CA ALA A 119 5.80 -13.86 -6.01
C ALA A 119 7.28 -13.56 -5.72
N LEU A 120 7.60 -13.17 -4.48
CA LEU A 120 8.97 -12.87 -4.09
C LEU A 120 9.89 -14.08 -4.24
N LYS A 121 9.43 -15.27 -3.85
CA LYS A 121 10.16 -16.53 -4.02
C LYS A 121 10.31 -16.91 -5.50
N LYS A 122 9.22 -16.82 -6.28
CA LYS A 122 9.21 -17.18 -7.70
C LYS A 122 10.22 -16.35 -8.50
N TYR A 123 10.25 -15.04 -8.24
CA TYR A 123 11.15 -14.14 -8.95
C TYR A 123 12.52 -13.99 -8.28
N GLY A 124 12.71 -14.54 -7.09
CA GLY A 124 13.97 -14.48 -6.34
C GLY A 124 14.32 -13.08 -5.81
N PHE A 125 13.31 -12.25 -5.48
CA PHE A 125 13.55 -10.92 -4.94
C PHE A 125 14.12 -10.98 -3.52
N THR A 126 15.19 -10.22 -3.29
CA THR A 126 15.90 -10.14 -2.01
C THR A 126 15.51 -8.91 -1.20
N ALA A 127 15.06 -7.84 -1.86
CA ALA A 127 14.54 -6.64 -1.22
C ALA A 127 13.22 -6.22 -1.86
N ALA A 128 12.25 -5.79 -1.04
CA ALA A 128 10.97 -5.31 -1.54
C ALA A 128 10.58 -3.99 -0.87
N PHE A 129 10.46 -2.94 -1.68
CA PHE A 129 9.98 -1.65 -1.21
C PHE A 129 8.48 -1.65 -0.96
N GLY A 130 8.05 -1.00 0.11
CA GLY A 130 6.65 -0.78 0.44
C GLY A 130 6.35 0.59 1.02
N GLY A 131 5.12 1.03 0.83
CA GLY A 131 4.64 2.34 1.26
C GLY A 131 4.17 2.40 2.72
N GLY A 132 4.63 1.50 3.59
CA GLY A 132 4.25 1.51 5.00
C GLY A 132 4.83 2.70 5.75
N ARG A 133 4.00 3.37 6.57
CA ARG A 133 4.38 4.52 7.38
C ARG A 133 4.17 4.24 8.86
N ARG A 134 5.03 4.79 9.72
CA ARG A 134 4.91 4.65 11.19
C ARG A 134 3.64 5.30 11.73
N ASP A 135 3.15 6.31 11.03
CA ASP A 135 1.93 7.06 11.35
C ASP A 135 0.64 6.24 11.18
N GLU A 136 0.64 5.22 10.30
CA GLU A 136 -0.57 4.44 10.01
C GLU A 136 -1.12 3.69 11.22
N GLU A 137 -0.23 3.06 12.01
CA GLU A 137 -0.64 2.22 13.15
C GLU A 137 0.53 1.90 14.10
N LYS A 138 0.20 1.51 15.34
CA LYS A 138 1.18 1.19 16.40
C LYS A 138 2.17 0.08 16.02
N SER A 139 1.76 -0.91 15.25
CA SER A 139 2.64 -2.01 14.86
C SER A 139 3.69 -1.55 13.82
N ARG A 140 3.35 -0.55 12.98
CA ARG A 140 4.27 0.08 12.03
C ARG A 140 5.35 0.90 12.74
N ALA A 141 5.02 1.55 13.85
CA ALA A 141 5.97 2.31 14.64
C ALA A 141 7.14 1.48 15.19
N LYS A 142 6.94 0.16 15.35
CA LYS A 142 7.98 -0.78 15.79
C LYS A 142 8.88 -1.30 14.66
N GLU A 143 8.48 -1.09 13.41
CA GLU A 143 9.21 -1.62 12.26
C GLU A 143 10.35 -0.69 11.85
N ARG A 144 11.48 -1.26 11.46
CA ARG A 144 12.62 -0.53 10.93
C ARG A 144 12.36 -0.11 9.49
N ILE A 145 13.11 0.87 8.99
CA ILE A 145 13.10 1.24 7.57
C ILE A 145 13.58 0.05 6.72
N PHE A 146 14.64 -0.63 7.16
CA PHE A 146 15.11 -1.89 6.60
C PHE A 146 14.69 -3.04 7.52
N SER A 147 13.55 -3.62 7.24
CA SER A 147 12.90 -4.63 8.07
C SER A 147 13.24 -6.03 7.55
N PHE A 148 14.09 -6.73 8.30
CA PHE A 148 14.57 -8.06 7.93
C PHE A 148 13.50 -9.12 8.09
N ARG A 149 13.50 -10.07 7.15
CA ARG A 149 12.64 -11.26 7.13
C ARG A 149 13.54 -12.50 7.06
N ASN A 150 13.22 -13.48 7.89
CA ASN A 150 13.90 -14.78 7.87
C ASN A 150 13.56 -15.58 6.60
N ALA A 151 14.09 -16.81 6.49
CA ALA A 151 13.87 -17.69 5.34
C ALA A 151 12.39 -18.04 5.09
N GLU A 152 11.54 -18.01 6.13
CA GLU A 152 10.09 -18.17 6.05
C GLU A 152 9.37 -16.87 5.69
N GLN A 153 10.12 -15.79 5.46
CA GLN A 153 9.64 -14.42 5.22
C GLN A 153 8.88 -13.81 6.42
N ALA A 154 9.12 -14.34 7.61
CA ALA A 154 8.53 -13.85 8.85
C ALA A 154 9.36 -12.71 9.45
N TRP A 155 8.67 -11.75 10.08
CA TRP A 155 9.31 -10.68 10.83
C TRP A 155 9.55 -11.09 12.27
N ASP A 156 10.79 -10.93 12.71
CA ASP A 156 11.18 -11.09 14.13
C ASP A 156 11.68 -9.75 14.67
N PRO A 157 10.93 -9.10 15.60
CA PRO A 157 11.33 -7.81 16.16
C PRO A 157 12.62 -7.85 16.99
N LYS A 158 13.05 -9.01 17.45
CA LYS A 158 14.28 -9.18 18.24
C LYS A 158 15.54 -9.24 17.37
N ASN A 159 15.40 -9.64 16.13
CA ASN A 159 16.50 -9.85 15.18
C ASN A 159 16.55 -8.76 14.10
N GLN A 160 16.24 -7.51 14.47
CA GLN A 160 16.37 -6.36 13.60
C GLN A 160 17.68 -5.62 13.84
N ARG A 161 18.21 -4.99 12.81
CA ARG A 161 19.47 -4.24 12.90
C ARG A 161 19.24 -2.80 13.33
N PRO A 162 20.16 -2.17 14.06
CA PRO A 162 20.06 -0.76 14.39
C PRO A 162 20.25 0.11 13.15
N GLU A 163 19.54 1.24 13.09
CA GLU A 163 19.60 2.25 12.02
C GLU A 163 20.12 3.56 12.59
N MET A 164 21.37 3.52 13.09
CA MET A 164 22.01 4.71 13.67
C MET A 164 22.59 5.58 12.56
N TRP A 165 22.46 6.91 12.72
CA TRP A 165 23.00 7.91 11.77
C TRP A 165 22.58 7.72 10.31
N LYS A 166 21.40 7.13 10.07
CA LYS A 166 20.89 6.79 8.72
C LYS A 166 21.83 5.86 7.92
N LEU A 167 22.61 5.07 8.62
CA LEU A 167 23.41 3.99 8.02
C LEU A 167 22.59 2.69 8.04
N TYR A 168 22.50 2.07 6.89
CA TYR A 168 21.73 0.86 6.69
C TYR A 168 22.64 -0.32 6.36
N ASN A 169 22.42 -1.44 7.03
CA ASN A 169 23.12 -2.67 6.71
C ASN A 169 22.16 -3.56 5.89
N THR A 170 22.50 -3.79 4.63
CA THR A 170 21.69 -4.55 3.66
C THR A 170 22.10 -6.01 3.53
N GLU A 171 23.16 -6.44 4.22
CA GLU A 171 23.66 -7.81 4.16
C GLU A 171 22.62 -8.81 4.67
N ILE A 172 22.33 -9.85 3.89
CA ILE A 172 21.37 -10.90 4.22
C ILE A 172 22.01 -12.28 4.11
N ASN A 173 21.55 -13.23 4.92
CA ASN A 173 21.90 -14.62 4.77
C ASN A 173 21.07 -15.29 3.67
N LYS A 174 21.52 -16.44 3.21
CA LYS A 174 20.80 -17.22 2.19
C LYS A 174 19.36 -17.52 2.64
N GLY A 175 18.40 -17.11 1.83
CA GLY A 175 16.97 -17.29 2.08
C GLY A 175 16.31 -16.14 2.83
N GLU A 176 17.05 -15.25 3.44
CA GLU A 176 16.52 -14.03 4.05
C GLU A 176 16.13 -12.99 3.00
N SER A 177 15.36 -11.99 3.39
CA SER A 177 14.97 -10.86 2.56
C SER A 177 14.73 -9.62 3.40
N ILE A 178 14.69 -8.45 2.75
CA ILE A 178 14.42 -7.17 3.42
C ILE A 178 13.13 -6.56 2.89
N ARG A 179 12.31 -6.03 3.78
CA ARG A 179 11.25 -5.08 3.42
C ARG A 179 11.76 -3.68 3.70
N VAL A 180 11.68 -2.79 2.73
CA VAL A 180 12.20 -1.44 2.83
C VAL A 180 11.05 -0.43 2.77
N PHE A 181 11.04 0.53 3.70
CA PHE A 181 9.98 1.52 3.86
C PHE A 181 10.54 2.95 3.73
N PRO A 182 10.83 3.43 2.51
CA PRO A 182 11.45 4.74 2.30
C PRO A 182 10.63 5.92 2.84
N ILE A 183 9.31 5.78 2.89
CA ILE A 183 8.41 6.82 3.42
C ILE A 183 7.95 6.54 4.86
N SER A 184 8.70 5.72 5.61
CA SER A 184 8.35 5.31 6.98
C SER A 184 8.10 6.48 7.93
N ASN A 185 8.83 7.58 7.77
CA ASN A 185 8.77 8.76 8.62
C ASN A 185 7.73 9.80 8.17
N TRP A 186 7.02 9.56 7.07
CA TRP A 186 6.02 10.48 6.53
C TRP A 186 4.68 10.30 7.26
N THR A 187 3.98 11.41 7.48
CA THR A 187 2.58 11.41 7.95
C THR A 187 1.60 11.31 6.77
N GLU A 188 0.32 11.05 7.06
CA GLU A 188 -0.72 11.11 6.01
C GLU A 188 -0.79 12.49 5.37
N THR A 189 -0.64 13.55 6.18
CA THR A 189 -0.61 14.95 5.69
C THR A 189 0.57 15.20 4.77
N ASP A 190 1.77 14.69 5.10
CA ASP A 190 2.96 14.82 4.23
C ASP A 190 2.72 14.16 2.87
N ILE A 191 2.08 12.99 2.84
CA ILE A 191 1.72 12.31 1.61
C ILE A 191 0.80 13.18 0.74
N TRP A 192 -0.26 13.73 1.31
CA TRP A 192 -1.20 14.57 0.55
C TRP A 192 -0.57 15.87 0.07
N GLN A 193 0.20 16.55 0.92
CA GLN A 193 0.93 17.77 0.55
C GLN A 193 1.96 17.51 -0.53
N TYR A 194 2.65 16.37 -0.48
CA TYR A 194 3.62 15.99 -1.49
C TYR A 194 2.95 15.64 -2.83
N ILE A 195 1.83 14.91 -2.81
CA ILE A 195 1.01 14.63 -4.00
C ILE A 195 0.60 15.94 -4.67
N LYS A 196 0.15 16.93 -3.88
CA LYS A 196 -0.23 18.25 -4.40
C LYS A 196 0.97 19.00 -4.97
N ARG A 197 2.10 19.04 -4.24
CA ARG A 197 3.31 19.76 -4.65
C ARG A 197 3.88 19.25 -5.98
N GLU A 198 3.96 17.95 -6.11
CA GLU A 198 4.58 17.29 -7.27
C GLU A 198 3.56 16.94 -8.38
N ASN A 199 2.28 17.27 -8.21
CA ASN A 199 1.18 16.92 -9.12
C ASN A 199 1.14 15.41 -9.44
N ILE A 200 1.30 14.56 -8.42
CA ILE A 200 1.34 13.11 -8.59
C ILE A 200 -0.07 12.61 -8.96
N PRO A 201 -0.21 11.90 -10.09
CA PRO A 201 -1.49 11.28 -10.43
C PRO A 201 -1.87 10.21 -9.39
N ILE A 202 -3.13 10.22 -8.97
CA ILE A 202 -3.71 9.24 -8.04
C ILE A 202 -5.05 8.73 -8.55
N VAL A 203 -5.48 7.60 -8.01
CA VAL A 203 -6.77 6.99 -8.37
C VAL A 203 -7.93 7.92 -8.04
N PRO A 204 -8.91 8.12 -8.97
CA PRO A 204 -10.07 8.98 -8.73
C PRO A 204 -10.93 8.62 -7.52
N LEU A 205 -10.81 7.40 -6.99
CA LEU A 205 -11.49 6.96 -5.77
C LEU A 205 -11.16 7.77 -4.51
N TYR A 206 -10.06 8.51 -4.51
CA TYR A 206 -9.70 9.41 -3.41
C TYR A 206 -10.53 10.70 -3.37
N PHE A 207 -11.15 11.07 -4.48
CA PHE A 207 -11.99 12.25 -4.60
C PHE A 207 -13.46 11.91 -4.42
N ALA A 208 -14.20 12.79 -3.77
CA ALA A 208 -15.64 12.62 -3.56
C ALA A 208 -16.39 12.62 -4.88
N LYS A 209 -17.26 11.63 -5.04
CA LYS A 209 -18.10 11.46 -6.22
C LYS A 209 -19.37 10.69 -5.84
N GLU A 210 -20.46 10.95 -6.55
CA GLU A 210 -21.67 10.13 -6.46
C GLU A 210 -21.39 8.70 -6.89
N ARG A 211 -21.57 7.74 -5.97
CA ARG A 211 -21.30 6.31 -6.18
C ARG A 211 -22.43 5.46 -5.61
N PRO A 212 -22.76 4.31 -6.23
CA PRO A 212 -23.71 3.37 -5.64
C PRO A 212 -23.07 2.68 -4.43
N VAL A 213 -23.71 2.78 -3.28
CA VAL A 213 -23.21 2.20 -2.02
C VAL A 213 -24.30 1.44 -1.28
N VAL A 214 -23.88 0.52 -0.43
CA VAL A 214 -24.71 -0.13 0.60
C VAL A 214 -24.07 0.07 1.97
N TYR A 215 -24.89 -0.01 3.02
CA TYR A 215 -24.42 0.14 4.39
C TYR A 215 -24.40 -1.24 5.07
N ARG A 216 -23.25 -1.64 5.60
CA ARG A 216 -23.07 -2.91 6.32
C ARG A 216 -22.21 -2.70 7.56
N ASP A 217 -22.73 -3.05 8.71
CA ASP A 217 -22.02 -2.99 9.99
C ASP A 217 -21.34 -1.63 10.23
N GLY A 218 -22.05 -0.54 9.90
CA GLY A 218 -21.56 0.83 10.02
C GLY A 218 -20.56 1.27 8.93
N ASN A 219 -20.25 0.41 7.97
CA ASN A 219 -19.36 0.73 6.87
C ASN A 219 -20.13 1.05 5.59
N ILE A 220 -19.60 1.98 4.81
CA ILE A 220 -20.10 2.34 3.48
C ILE A 220 -19.35 1.51 2.45
N ILE A 221 -20.03 0.56 1.83
CA ILE A 221 -19.43 -0.34 0.83
C ILE A 221 -19.91 0.04 -0.57
N MET A 222 -18.98 0.40 -1.43
CA MET A 222 -19.31 0.73 -2.83
C MET A 222 -19.69 -0.53 -3.61
N VAL A 223 -20.71 -0.41 -4.44
CA VAL A 223 -21.11 -1.44 -5.40
C VAL A 223 -20.40 -1.15 -6.72
N ASP A 224 -19.23 -1.76 -6.93
CA ASP A 224 -18.36 -1.47 -8.07
C ASP A 224 -18.73 -2.27 -9.32
N ASP A 225 -19.21 -3.49 -9.14
CA ASP A 225 -19.60 -4.37 -10.23
C ASP A 225 -20.66 -5.42 -9.81
N ASP A 226 -21.05 -6.26 -10.77
CA ASP A 226 -22.07 -7.32 -10.65
C ASP A 226 -21.64 -8.49 -9.74
N ARG A 227 -20.39 -8.58 -9.36
CA ARG A 227 -19.91 -9.57 -8.37
C ARG A 227 -20.33 -9.24 -6.94
N MET A 228 -20.83 -8.02 -6.71
CA MET A 228 -21.33 -7.64 -5.40
C MET A 228 -22.55 -8.49 -5.01
N ARG A 229 -22.46 -9.18 -3.89
CA ARG A 229 -23.58 -9.95 -3.34
C ARG A 229 -24.39 -9.03 -2.42
N LEU A 230 -25.59 -8.67 -2.87
CA LEU A 230 -26.54 -7.90 -2.07
C LEU A 230 -27.29 -8.80 -1.10
N ASN A 231 -27.54 -8.33 0.12
CA ASN A 231 -28.40 -9.02 1.08
C ASN A 231 -29.87 -8.94 0.64
N PRO A 232 -30.74 -9.87 1.10
CA PRO A 232 -32.18 -9.80 0.81
C PRO A 232 -32.78 -8.45 1.19
N GLY A 233 -33.37 -7.74 0.22
CA GLY A 233 -33.97 -6.41 0.42
C GLY A 233 -32.97 -5.24 0.39
N GLU A 234 -31.67 -5.48 0.34
CA GLU A 234 -30.66 -4.44 0.22
C GLU A 234 -30.71 -3.79 -1.17
N LYS A 235 -30.71 -2.48 -1.24
CA LYS A 235 -30.69 -1.72 -2.49
C LYS A 235 -29.57 -0.70 -2.46
N PRO A 236 -28.73 -0.65 -3.51
CA PRO A 236 -27.71 0.40 -3.61
C PRO A 236 -28.34 1.79 -3.62
N GLN A 237 -27.73 2.72 -2.91
CA GLN A 237 -28.11 4.13 -2.85
C GLN A 237 -26.97 4.95 -3.45
N MET A 238 -27.31 5.99 -4.22
CA MET A 238 -26.33 6.95 -4.70
C MET A 238 -25.94 7.88 -3.54
N LYS A 239 -24.65 7.93 -3.24
CA LYS A 239 -24.09 8.79 -2.18
C LYS A 239 -22.77 9.39 -2.64
N LYS A 240 -22.53 10.63 -2.21
CA LYS A 240 -21.26 11.29 -2.44
C LYS A 240 -20.23 10.78 -1.45
N VAL A 241 -19.32 9.96 -1.95
CA VAL A 241 -18.33 9.25 -1.13
C VAL A 241 -16.94 9.29 -1.75
N ARG A 242 -15.92 9.23 -0.91
CA ARG A 242 -14.53 9.00 -1.26
C ARG A 242 -13.90 7.93 -0.38
N PHE A 243 -12.68 7.54 -0.72
CA PHE A 243 -11.90 6.58 0.07
C PHE A 243 -10.67 7.26 0.68
N ARG A 244 -10.35 6.99 1.95
CA ARG A 244 -9.10 7.42 2.58
C ARG A 244 -7.96 6.45 2.31
N THR A 245 -8.28 5.15 2.25
CA THR A 245 -7.33 4.08 1.89
C THR A 245 -7.95 3.17 0.83
N LEU A 246 -7.12 2.60 -0.01
CA LEU A 246 -7.56 1.65 -1.03
C LEU A 246 -7.01 0.26 -0.75
N GLY A 247 -7.89 -0.73 -0.84
CA GLY A 247 -7.58 -2.13 -0.58
C GLY A 247 -8.28 -3.06 -1.57
N CYS A 248 -8.77 -4.18 -1.04
CA CYS A 248 -9.59 -5.10 -1.81
C CYS A 248 -11.05 -4.67 -1.75
N TYR A 249 -11.72 -4.67 -2.87
CA TYR A 249 -13.17 -4.56 -2.95
C TYR A 249 -13.81 -5.91 -2.53
N PRO A 250 -14.85 -6.00 -1.74
CA PRO A 250 -15.58 -4.94 -1.01
C PRO A 250 -15.10 -4.73 0.45
N LEU A 251 -13.86 -5.10 0.79
CA LEU A 251 -13.30 -5.02 2.15
C LEU A 251 -12.75 -3.62 2.49
N THR A 252 -13.02 -2.65 1.64
CA THR A 252 -12.62 -1.26 1.83
C THR A 252 -13.86 -0.39 1.92
N GLY A 253 -14.08 0.23 3.07
CA GLY A 253 -15.16 1.17 3.29
C GLY A 253 -14.82 2.57 2.74
N GLY A 254 -15.85 3.25 2.23
CA GLY A 254 -15.82 4.67 1.92
C GLY A 254 -16.22 5.53 3.10
N ILE A 255 -16.08 6.83 2.93
CA ILE A 255 -16.64 7.86 3.82
C ILE A 255 -17.51 8.82 3.02
N GLU A 256 -18.60 9.32 3.60
CA GLU A 256 -19.32 10.45 3.03
C GLU A 256 -18.42 11.70 3.11
N SER A 257 -18.28 12.41 2.02
CA SER A 257 -17.40 13.57 1.93
C SER A 257 -17.77 14.40 0.71
N ASP A 258 -17.50 15.71 0.81
CA ASP A 258 -17.63 16.65 -0.29
C ASP A 258 -16.29 17.01 -0.94
N ALA A 259 -15.18 16.47 -0.45
CA ALA A 259 -13.83 16.79 -0.92
C ALA A 259 -13.57 16.26 -2.34
N GLU A 260 -13.66 17.13 -3.34
CA GLU A 260 -13.43 16.85 -4.76
C GLU A 260 -12.03 17.29 -5.23
N THR A 261 -11.29 18.01 -4.39
CA THR A 261 -9.96 18.54 -4.69
C THR A 261 -8.93 18.10 -3.67
N LEU A 262 -7.64 18.18 -4.02
CA LEU A 262 -6.55 17.88 -3.08
C LEU A 262 -6.53 18.83 -1.88
N ASP A 263 -6.91 20.09 -2.07
CA ASP A 263 -6.97 21.07 -0.96
C ASP A 263 -8.01 20.66 0.07
N GLU A 264 -9.22 20.32 -0.39
CA GLU A 264 -10.30 19.85 0.49
C GLU A 264 -9.94 18.55 1.20
N ILE A 265 -9.25 17.61 0.53
CA ILE A 265 -8.75 16.38 1.16
C ILE A 265 -7.72 16.69 2.25
N ILE A 266 -6.82 17.65 2.01
CA ILE A 266 -5.82 18.09 2.99
C ILE A 266 -6.52 18.69 4.21
N ASP A 267 -7.49 19.58 4.00
CA ASP A 267 -8.25 20.23 5.07
C ASP A 267 -9.04 19.21 5.90
N GLU A 268 -9.69 18.23 5.27
CA GLU A 268 -10.34 17.12 5.97
C GLU A 268 -9.33 16.28 6.77
N THR A 269 -8.15 16.01 6.19
CA THR A 269 -7.12 15.21 6.87
C THR A 269 -6.58 15.92 8.10
N LEU A 270 -6.35 17.23 8.02
CA LEU A 270 -5.91 18.06 9.16
C LEU A 270 -6.97 18.15 10.27
N SER A 271 -8.24 18.09 9.90
CA SER A 271 -9.37 18.15 10.84
C SER A 271 -9.69 16.79 11.48
N SER A 272 -9.20 15.69 10.91
CA SER A 272 -9.51 14.34 11.34
C SER A 272 -8.64 13.92 12.52
N VAL A 273 -9.27 13.43 13.59
CA VAL A 273 -8.60 12.82 14.76
C VAL A 273 -8.37 11.32 14.56
N GLU A 274 -9.07 10.71 13.61
CA GLU A 274 -9.06 9.26 13.39
C GLU A 274 -8.01 8.84 12.36
N SER A 275 -7.38 7.68 12.59
CA SER A 275 -6.49 7.06 11.63
C SER A 275 -7.20 6.75 10.31
N GLU A 276 -6.49 6.87 9.20
CA GLU A 276 -6.97 6.52 7.86
C GLU A 276 -7.43 5.04 7.73
N ARG A 277 -6.99 4.17 8.64
CA ARG A 277 -7.32 2.73 8.63
C ARG A 277 -8.66 2.37 9.26
N THR A 278 -9.33 3.30 9.92
CA THR A 278 -10.64 3.03 10.57
C THR A 278 -11.71 2.56 9.58
N THR A 279 -11.60 2.91 8.30
CA THR A 279 -12.53 2.51 7.24
C THR A 279 -12.23 1.12 6.64
N ARG A 280 -11.19 0.42 7.12
CA ARG A 280 -10.88 -0.94 6.66
C ARG A 280 -11.69 -1.97 7.44
N VAL A 281 -12.73 -2.51 6.83
CA VAL A 281 -13.61 -3.53 7.40
C VAL A 281 -12.83 -4.73 7.95
N ILE A 282 -11.75 -5.12 7.29
CA ILE A 282 -10.92 -6.26 7.69
C ILE A 282 -10.09 -6.01 8.97
N ASP A 283 -9.86 -4.78 9.35
CA ASP A 283 -9.08 -4.44 10.55
C ASP A 283 -9.96 -4.39 11.81
N SER A 284 -11.30 -4.38 11.65
CA SER A 284 -12.27 -4.40 12.78
C SER A 284 -12.33 -5.75 13.49
N ASP A 285 -11.96 -6.86 12.81
CA ASP A 285 -12.09 -8.22 13.35
C ASP A 285 -10.97 -8.64 14.32
N GLY A 286 -9.98 -7.79 14.63
CA GLY A 286 -8.84 -8.33 15.37
C GLY A 286 -7.92 -7.40 16.17
N GLY A 287 -8.28 -6.19 16.51
CA GLY A 287 -7.48 -5.32 17.39
C GLY A 287 -6.00 -5.12 16.99
N ALA A 288 -5.23 -4.29 17.72
CA ALA A 288 -3.82 -3.96 17.43
C ALA A 288 -2.88 -5.21 17.40
N ALA A 289 -3.24 -6.30 18.06
CA ALA A 289 -2.48 -7.56 18.05
C ALA A 289 -2.58 -8.31 16.70
N SER A 290 -3.62 -8.09 15.91
CA SER A 290 -3.87 -8.78 14.64
C SER A 290 -2.83 -8.43 13.58
N MET A 291 -2.42 -7.16 13.47
CA MET A 291 -1.41 -6.75 12.49
C MET A 291 -0.01 -7.23 12.83
N GLU A 292 0.36 -7.24 14.12
CA GLU A 292 1.65 -7.80 14.54
C GLU A 292 1.73 -9.31 14.27
N LYS A 293 0.63 -10.04 14.48
CA LYS A 293 0.51 -11.44 14.09
C LYS A 293 0.68 -11.63 12.59
N ARG A 294 -0.03 -10.85 11.75
CA ARG A 294 0.08 -10.91 10.28
C ARG A 294 1.49 -10.63 9.78
N LYS A 295 2.23 -9.71 10.40
CA LYS A 295 3.65 -9.46 10.07
C LYS A 295 4.54 -10.64 10.36
N ARG A 296 4.33 -11.32 11.50
CA ARG A 296 5.03 -12.57 11.81
C ARG A 296 4.73 -13.67 10.79
N GLU A 297 3.55 -13.66 10.19
CA GLU A 297 3.13 -14.56 9.12
C GLU A 297 3.64 -14.13 7.73
N GLY A 298 4.35 -13.01 7.63
CA GLY A 298 4.94 -12.50 6.38
C GLY A 298 4.10 -11.44 5.64
N TYR A 299 3.08 -10.86 6.31
CA TYR A 299 2.36 -9.72 5.76
C TYR A 299 3.27 -8.49 5.65
N PHE A 300 2.95 -7.65 4.67
CA PHE A 300 3.69 -6.42 4.37
C PHE A 300 3.12 -5.23 5.12
#